data_5ece6fc43473627af11d02a8251ad69e
#
_entry.id   5ece6fc43473627af11d02a8251ad69e
#
_cell.length_a   1.000
_cell.length_b   1.000
_cell.length_c   1.000
_cell.angle_alpha   90.00
_cell.angle_beta   90.00
_cell.angle_gamma   90.00
#
_symmetry.space_group_name_H-M   'P 1'
#
loop_
_entity.id
_entity.type
_entity.pdbx_description
1 polymer ?
#
loop_
_entity_poly.entity_id
_entity_poly.type
_entity_poly.pdbx_seq_one_letter_code
_entity_poly.pdbx_strand_id
1 'polypeptide(L)'
;AQERLIPFPNNDIPGVYGAGAVQTLMNVYGVTPGKRVLMIGAGNIGLIVSYQLLQAGVDVAGVVEAMPKIGGYWVHAAKIRRLGVPILLRHSIKEALGGKIVDGAVIMELDDKFNPTGKESKIDCDVICLAVGLTPTTEILSQAGCEMKYVPQLCGFVPVRDRSMRTSNPDFWSAGDATGIEEASAAMVEGRIAGLCAAQSLGFPVKTDNFEEYWARLDHLRAGEVGEKIRSGIGCVLRDRWED
;
A
#
# COMPACT_ATOMS: atom_id res chain seq x y z
N ALA A 1 -4.81 -4.84 -5.23
CA ALA A 1 -3.41 -4.38 -5.36
C ALA A 1 -2.44 -5.53 -5.18
N GLN A 2 -1.23 -5.38 -5.71
CA GLN A 2 -0.13 -6.32 -5.57
C GLN A 2 0.98 -5.68 -4.74
N GLU A 3 1.58 -6.43 -3.81
CA GLU A 3 2.72 -5.96 -3.04
C GLU A 3 3.96 -5.80 -3.92
N ARG A 4 4.67 -4.71 -3.71
CA ARG A 4 5.99 -4.51 -4.31
C ARG A 4 7.04 -5.24 -3.49
N LEU A 5 8.00 -5.81 -4.18
CA LEU A 5 9.19 -6.39 -3.59
C LEU A 5 10.42 -5.58 -4.01
N ILE A 6 11.43 -5.58 -3.15
CA ILE A 6 12.76 -5.03 -3.48
C ILE A 6 13.76 -6.16 -3.58
N PRO A 7 14.66 -6.16 -4.57
CA PRO A 7 15.72 -7.14 -4.67
C PRO A 7 16.84 -6.84 -3.69
N PHE A 8 17.29 -7.87 -2.98
CA PHE A 8 18.51 -7.85 -2.16
C PHE A 8 19.07 -9.27 -2.07
N PRO A 9 20.33 -9.47 -1.75
CA PRO A 9 20.93 -10.80 -1.62
C PRO A 9 20.16 -11.68 -0.62
N ASN A 10 19.91 -12.92 -1.00
CA ASN A 10 19.18 -13.94 -0.22
C ASN A 10 17.69 -13.60 0.06
N ASN A 11 17.06 -12.77 -0.75
CA ASN A 11 15.64 -12.44 -0.56
C ASN A 11 14.68 -13.61 -0.89
N ASP A 12 15.20 -14.71 -1.39
CA ASP A 12 14.48 -15.93 -1.77
C ASP A 12 14.48 -17.02 -0.68
N ILE A 13 15.21 -16.82 0.43
CA ILE A 13 15.21 -17.79 1.52
C ILE A 13 13.91 -17.71 2.33
N PRO A 14 13.40 -18.86 2.84
CA PRO A 14 12.24 -18.91 3.71
C PRO A 14 12.41 -18.01 4.94
N GLY A 15 11.39 -17.18 5.21
CA GLY A 15 11.41 -16.14 6.25
C GLY A 15 11.36 -14.74 5.68
N VAL A 16 11.48 -14.55 4.35
CA VAL A 16 11.25 -13.27 3.67
C VAL A 16 9.83 -13.27 3.12
N TYR A 17 8.99 -12.33 3.60
CA TYR A 17 7.57 -12.23 3.25
C TYR A 17 7.17 -10.78 2.91
N GLY A 18 6.14 -10.61 2.10
CA GLY A 18 5.40 -9.35 2.02
C GLY A 18 4.55 -9.10 3.28
N ALA A 19 4.29 -7.85 3.60
CA ALA A 19 3.52 -7.49 4.80
C ALA A 19 2.05 -7.97 4.72
N GLY A 20 1.44 -7.98 3.54
CA GLY A 20 0.11 -8.52 3.31
C GLY A 20 0.05 -10.03 3.49
N ALA A 21 1.11 -10.76 3.09
CA ALA A 21 1.24 -12.19 3.35
C ALA A 21 1.31 -12.46 4.85
N VAL A 22 2.14 -11.72 5.60
CA VAL A 22 2.24 -11.79 7.07
C VAL A 22 0.89 -11.50 7.73
N GLN A 23 0.21 -10.44 7.30
CA GLN A 23 -1.11 -10.07 7.80
C GLN A 23 -2.16 -11.17 7.53
N THR A 24 -2.14 -11.76 6.35
CA THR A 24 -3.02 -12.86 5.98
C THR A 24 -2.79 -14.11 6.83
N LEU A 25 -1.53 -14.49 7.05
CA LEU A 25 -1.18 -15.60 7.94
C LEU A 25 -1.78 -15.39 9.33
N MET A 26 -1.61 -14.22 9.93
CA MET A 26 -2.08 -13.94 11.27
C MET A 26 -3.60 -13.79 11.35
N ASN A 27 -4.19 -12.94 10.49
CA ASN A 27 -5.58 -12.52 10.66
C ASN A 27 -6.58 -13.52 10.06
N VAL A 28 -6.20 -14.27 9.03
CA VAL A 28 -7.09 -15.25 8.38
C VAL A 28 -6.82 -16.67 8.88
N TYR A 29 -5.53 -17.03 9.01
CA TYR A 29 -5.17 -18.41 9.34
C TYR A 29 -4.75 -18.61 10.79
N GLY A 30 -4.59 -17.55 11.59
CA GLY A 30 -4.16 -17.65 12.99
C GLY A 30 -2.73 -18.19 13.16
N VAL A 31 -1.88 -17.99 12.15
CA VAL A 31 -0.50 -18.49 12.10
C VAL A 31 0.46 -17.31 12.24
N THR A 32 1.38 -17.37 13.19
CA THR A 32 2.46 -16.39 13.33
C THR A 32 3.56 -16.69 12.29
N PRO A 33 4.13 -15.64 11.63
CA PRO A 33 5.15 -15.85 10.60
C PRO A 33 6.50 -16.31 11.17
N GLY A 34 6.75 -16.05 12.44
CA GLY A 34 7.96 -16.35 13.17
C GLY A 34 7.90 -15.76 14.58
N LYS A 35 9.05 -15.58 15.22
CA LYS A 35 9.17 -15.09 16.60
C LYS A 35 9.65 -13.65 16.68
N ARG A 36 10.48 -13.22 15.74
CA ARG A 36 11.12 -11.90 15.74
C ARG A 36 11.23 -11.35 14.32
N VAL A 37 10.48 -10.31 14.03
CA VAL A 37 10.32 -9.73 12.69
C VAL A 37 11.11 -8.44 12.55
N LEU A 38 11.87 -8.31 11.45
CA LEU A 38 12.39 -7.02 10.97
C LEU A 38 11.44 -6.50 9.88
N MET A 39 10.83 -5.34 10.10
CA MET A 39 9.93 -4.70 9.14
C MET A 39 10.71 -3.73 8.24
N ILE A 40 10.54 -3.85 6.93
CA ILE A 40 11.13 -2.95 5.93
C ILE A 40 10.02 -2.09 5.32
N GLY A 41 10.05 -0.79 5.62
CA GLY A 41 9.09 0.22 5.24
C GLY A 41 8.25 0.73 6.40
N ALA A 42 8.21 2.06 6.60
CA ALA A 42 7.42 2.76 7.60
C ALA A 42 6.22 3.51 7.01
N GLY A 43 5.61 2.96 5.96
CA GLY A 43 4.29 3.34 5.48
C GLY A 43 3.19 2.83 6.41
N ASN A 44 1.91 3.16 6.14
CA ASN A 44 0.79 2.73 6.97
C ASN A 44 0.77 1.21 7.18
N ILE A 45 0.96 0.42 6.11
CA ILE A 45 0.95 -1.04 6.20
C ILE A 45 2.06 -1.54 7.12
N GLY A 46 3.31 -1.10 6.93
CA GLY A 46 4.43 -1.53 7.77
C GLY A 46 4.23 -1.21 9.24
N LEU A 47 3.74 -0.01 9.57
CA LEU A 47 3.46 0.40 10.95
C LEU A 47 2.28 -0.36 11.56
N ILE A 48 1.20 -0.59 10.79
CA ILE A 48 0.01 -1.31 11.27
C ILE A 48 0.33 -2.79 11.48
N VAL A 49 0.99 -3.44 10.51
CA VAL A 49 1.36 -4.86 10.62
C VAL A 49 2.36 -5.07 11.76
N SER A 50 3.31 -4.16 11.98
CA SER A 50 4.20 -4.20 13.14
C SER A 50 3.43 -4.19 14.47
N TYR A 51 2.39 -3.36 14.58
CA TYR A 51 1.54 -3.35 15.76
C TYR A 51 0.73 -4.65 15.92
N GLN A 52 0.19 -5.21 14.82
CA GLN A 52 -0.53 -6.48 14.82
C GLN A 52 0.37 -7.66 15.22
N LEU A 53 1.63 -7.67 14.77
CA LEU A 53 2.64 -8.65 15.18
C LEU A 53 2.83 -8.62 16.70
N LEU A 54 3.02 -7.44 17.29
CA LEU A 54 3.13 -7.28 18.75
C LEU A 54 1.89 -7.77 19.50
N GLN A 55 0.68 -7.51 18.96
CA GLN A 55 -0.57 -8.00 19.52
C GLN A 55 -0.68 -9.53 19.45
N ALA A 56 -0.09 -10.15 18.42
CA ALA A 56 -0.01 -11.61 18.27
C ALA A 56 1.11 -12.25 19.09
N GLY A 57 1.85 -11.47 19.89
CA GLY A 57 2.96 -11.96 20.71
C GLY A 57 4.27 -12.17 19.94
N VAL A 58 4.38 -11.65 18.73
CA VAL A 58 5.59 -11.69 17.90
C VAL A 58 6.42 -10.43 18.16
N ASP A 59 7.70 -10.59 18.45
CA ASP A 59 8.62 -9.47 18.65
C ASP A 59 8.90 -8.75 17.32
N VAL A 60 9.01 -7.42 17.37
CA VAL A 60 9.41 -6.59 16.23
C VAL A 60 10.78 -5.97 16.53
N ALA A 61 11.81 -6.48 15.88
CA ALA A 61 13.20 -6.04 16.07
C ALA A 61 13.42 -4.58 15.72
N GLY A 62 12.65 -4.08 14.75
CA GLY A 62 12.66 -2.69 14.32
C GLY A 62 11.89 -2.49 13.03
N VAL A 63 11.66 -1.22 12.69
CA VAL A 63 11.12 -0.78 11.40
C VAL A 63 12.19 0.01 10.69
N VAL A 64 12.55 -0.39 9.48
CA VAL A 64 13.59 0.23 8.64
C VAL A 64 12.91 1.05 7.55
N GLU A 65 13.29 2.31 7.41
CA GLU A 65 12.72 3.23 6.43
C GLU A 65 13.81 3.98 5.68
N ALA A 66 13.79 3.90 4.36
CA ALA A 66 14.76 4.55 3.50
C ALA A 66 14.65 6.08 3.51
N MET A 67 13.44 6.59 3.70
CA MET A 67 13.17 8.02 3.73
C MET A 67 13.65 8.67 5.04
N PRO A 68 13.91 10.01 5.03
CA PRO A 68 14.25 10.76 6.26
C PRO A 68 13.07 10.95 7.21
N LYS A 69 11.87 10.53 6.83
CA LYS A 69 10.64 10.59 7.62
C LYS A 69 9.78 9.36 7.36
N ILE A 70 8.90 9.03 8.30
CA ILE A 70 7.92 7.96 8.10
C ILE A 70 6.95 8.33 6.97
N GLY A 71 6.51 7.33 6.21
CA GLY A 71 5.51 7.49 5.15
C GLY A 71 4.07 7.31 5.63
N GLY A 72 3.86 6.71 6.81
CA GLY A 72 2.55 6.46 7.39
C GLY A 72 2.12 7.51 8.42
N TYR A 73 0.92 7.33 8.99
CA TYR A 73 0.39 8.24 9.99
C TYR A 73 1.13 8.18 11.33
N TRP A 74 1.35 9.32 11.95
CA TRP A 74 2.01 9.45 13.23
C TRP A 74 1.38 8.62 14.34
N VAL A 75 0.06 8.43 14.32
CA VAL A 75 -0.65 7.62 15.31
C VAL A 75 -0.18 6.17 15.33
N HIS A 76 0.14 5.59 14.16
CA HIS A 76 0.65 4.23 14.07
C HIS A 76 2.11 4.13 14.55
N ALA A 77 2.96 5.07 14.12
CA ALA A 77 4.34 5.15 14.57
C ALA A 77 4.43 5.35 16.10
N ALA A 78 3.59 6.21 16.67
CA ALA A 78 3.54 6.45 18.10
C ALA A 78 3.15 5.20 18.90
N LYS A 79 2.26 4.36 18.39
CA LYS A 79 1.87 3.09 19.03
C LYS A 79 3.08 2.15 19.18
N ILE A 80 3.79 1.87 18.09
CA ILE A 80 4.91 0.93 18.11
C ILE A 80 6.11 1.48 18.90
N ARG A 81 6.38 2.79 18.80
CA ARG A 81 7.45 3.42 19.59
C ARG A 81 7.21 3.37 21.10
N ARG A 82 5.95 3.55 21.55
CA ARG A 82 5.60 3.37 22.97
C ARG A 82 5.81 1.95 23.47
N LEU A 83 5.79 0.96 22.58
CA LEU A 83 6.08 -0.44 22.87
C LEU A 83 7.59 -0.78 22.74
N GLY A 84 8.44 0.23 22.55
CA GLY A 84 9.90 0.06 22.51
C GLY A 84 10.46 -0.29 21.13
N VAL A 85 9.65 -0.36 20.08
CA VAL A 85 10.14 -0.69 18.72
C VAL A 85 10.87 0.52 18.10
N PRO A 86 12.16 0.38 17.71
CA PRO A 86 12.90 1.42 17.04
C PRO A 86 12.40 1.61 15.59
N ILE A 87 12.34 2.87 15.14
CA ILE A 87 12.14 3.20 13.72
C ILE A 87 13.44 3.82 13.22
N LEU A 88 14.11 3.12 12.32
CA LEU A 88 15.41 3.46 11.77
C LEU A 88 15.20 4.15 10.42
N LEU A 89 15.20 5.48 10.44
CA LEU A 89 15.07 6.31 9.23
C LEU A 89 16.41 6.36 8.48
N ARG A 90 16.39 6.61 7.17
CA ARG A 90 17.57 6.63 6.31
C ARG A 90 18.33 5.30 6.32
N HIS A 91 17.61 4.21 6.45
CA HIS A 91 18.17 2.86 6.39
C HIS A 91 17.44 2.01 5.37
N SER A 92 18.13 1.06 4.79
CA SER A 92 17.55 0.03 3.93
C SER A 92 18.11 -1.33 4.28
N ILE A 93 17.43 -2.38 3.83
CA ILE A 93 17.98 -3.72 3.90
C ILE A 93 19.12 -3.83 2.90
N LYS A 94 20.23 -4.45 3.32
CA LYS A 94 21.36 -4.78 2.45
C LYS A 94 21.26 -6.25 2.00
N GLU A 95 21.06 -7.17 2.95
CA GLU A 95 20.97 -8.60 2.68
C GLU A 95 20.23 -9.33 3.80
N ALA A 96 19.64 -10.48 3.46
CA ALA A 96 19.18 -11.44 4.46
C ALA A 96 20.33 -12.38 4.83
N LEU A 97 20.39 -12.76 6.11
CA LEU A 97 21.33 -13.73 6.64
C LEU A 97 20.61 -15.06 6.90
N GLY A 98 21.36 -16.15 6.75
CA GLY A 98 20.86 -17.50 6.97
C GLY A 98 21.22 -18.43 5.80
N GLY A 99 21.06 -19.73 6.04
CA GLY A 99 21.31 -20.74 5.01
C GLY A 99 20.04 -21.30 4.41
N LYS A 100 19.25 -22.02 5.23
CA LYS A 100 17.98 -22.61 4.81
C LYS A 100 16.77 -21.77 5.15
N ILE A 101 16.89 -20.93 6.17
CA ILE A 101 15.87 -20.00 6.66
C ILE A 101 16.57 -18.71 7.08
N VAL A 102 15.83 -17.62 7.21
CA VAL A 102 16.33 -16.36 7.77
C VAL A 102 16.77 -16.57 9.22
N ASP A 103 17.97 -16.09 9.57
CA ASP A 103 18.49 -16.01 10.94
C ASP A 103 19.00 -14.62 11.31
N GLY A 104 18.82 -13.64 10.42
CA GLY A 104 19.15 -12.24 10.61
C GLY A 104 19.06 -11.45 9.32
N ALA A 105 19.40 -10.17 9.43
CA ALA A 105 19.53 -9.26 8.31
C ALA A 105 20.67 -8.27 8.53
N VAL A 106 21.28 -7.80 7.46
CA VAL A 106 22.14 -6.64 7.47
C VAL A 106 21.37 -5.46 6.92
N ILE A 107 21.32 -4.37 7.67
CA ILE A 107 20.80 -3.08 7.22
C ILE A 107 21.95 -2.11 6.99
N MET A 108 21.75 -1.15 6.08
CA MET A 108 22.72 -0.12 5.73
C MET A 108 22.12 1.28 5.90
N GLU A 109 22.94 2.21 6.39
CA GLU A 109 22.57 3.64 6.43
C GLU A 109 22.69 4.27 5.05
N LEU A 110 21.74 5.17 4.72
CA LEU A 110 21.66 5.89 3.46
C LEU A 110 21.90 7.39 3.66
N ASP A 111 22.58 8.02 2.71
CA ASP A 111 22.71 9.47 2.61
C ASP A 111 21.45 10.13 2.03
N ASP A 112 21.46 11.46 1.87
CA ASP A 112 20.34 12.22 1.30
C ASP A 112 20.04 11.91 -0.17
N LYS A 113 20.95 11.23 -0.87
CA LYS A 113 20.82 10.79 -2.26
C LYS A 113 20.50 9.29 -2.36
N PHE A 114 20.19 8.66 -1.22
CA PHE A 114 19.94 7.22 -1.10
C PHE A 114 21.14 6.32 -1.44
N ASN A 115 22.36 6.84 -1.37
CA ASN A 115 23.55 6.02 -1.50
C ASN A 115 23.95 5.46 -0.13
N PRO A 116 24.50 4.22 -0.08
CA PRO A 116 25.05 3.66 1.16
C PRO A 116 26.19 4.54 1.71
N THR A 117 26.13 4.85 3.00
CA THR A 117 27.20 5.61 3.70
C THR A 117 28.41 4.74 4.07
N GLY A 118 28.28 3.43 3.92
CA GLY A 118 29.23 2.43 4.39
C GLY A 118 29.02 1.96 5.82
N LYS A 119 28.08 2.57 6.56
CA LYS A 119 27.69 2.08 7.89
C LYS A 119 26.65 0.99 7.77
N GLU A 120 26.90 -0.13 8.42
CA GLU A 120 26.05 -1.32 8.40
C GLU A 120 25.79 -1.81 9.83
N SER A 121 24.66 -2.46 10.02
CA SER A 121 24.30 -3.07 11.29
C SER A 121 23.62 -4.41 11.07
N LYS A 122 24.00 -5.40 11.85
CA LYS A 122 23.31 -6.69 11.88
C LYS A 122 22.12 -6.63 12.84
N ILE A 123 20.99 -7.15 12.40
CA ILE A 123 19.76 -7.30 13.19
C ILE A 123 19.41 -8.77 13.25
N ASP A 124 19.28 -9.31 14.47
CA ASP A 124 18.83 -10.68 14.66
C ASP A 124 17.31 -10.74 14.47
N CYS A 125 16.86 -11.60 13.56
CA CYS A 125 15.45 -11.83 13.25
C CYS A 125 15.30 -13.17 12.53
N ASP A 126 14.14 -13.80 12.67
CA ASP A 126 13.79 -15.02 11.92
C ASP A 126 12.79 -14.73 10.77
N VAL A 127 12.34 -13.48 10.67
CA VAL A 127 11.48 -13.01 9.57
C VAL A 127 11.88 -11.61 9.13
N ILE A 128 11.94 -11.41 7.82
CA ILE A 128 12.03 -10.11 7.16
C ILE A 128 10.70 -9.85 6.48
N CYS A 129 10.04 -8.76 6.86
CA CYS A 129 8.71 -8.40 6.37
C CYS A 129 8.80 -7.15 5.49
N LEU A 130 8.40 -7.25 4.22
CA LEU A 130 8.51 -6.17 3.24
C LEU A 130 7.20 -5.39 3.12
N ALA A 131 7.23 -4.09 3.44
CA ALA A 131 6.11 -3.15 3.32
C ALA A 131 6.52 -1.95 2.45
N VAL A 132 7.07 -2.22 1.27
CA VAL A 132 7.71 -1.23 0.39
C VAL A 132 6.78 -0.66 -0.69
N GLY A 133 5.50 -0.81 -0.51
CA GLY A 133 4.44 -0.25 -1.34
C GLY A 133 3.61 -1.30 -2.06
N LEU A 134 2.61 -0.79 -2.78
CA LEU A 134 1.65 -1.57 -3.56
C LEU A 134 1.63 -1.06 -5.00
N THR A 135 1.13 -1.90 -5.91
CA THR A 135 0.86 -1.55 -7.30
C THR A 135 -0.59 -1.90 -7.63
N PRO A 136 -1.34 -1.05 -8.33
CA PRO A 136 -2.67 -1.36 -8.81
C PRO A 136 -2.67 -2.64 -9.68
N THR A 137 -3.64 -3.53 -9.47
CA THR A 137 -3.87 -4.71 -10.30
C THR A 137 -4.85 -4.34 -11.40
N THR A 138 -4.36 -4.14 -12.62
CA THR A 138 -5.10 -3.52 -13.73
C THR A 138 -5.06 -4.32 -15.03
N GLU A 139 -4.57 -5.57 -14.98
CA GLU A 139 -4.36 -6.41 -16.16
C GLU A 139 -5.68 -6.64 -16.93
N ILE A 140 -6.77 -6.90 -16.22
CA ILE A 140 -8.11 -7.11 -16.83
C ILE A 140 -8.59 -5.84 -17.54
N LEU A 141 -8.38 -4.67 -16.95
CA LEU A 141 -8.76 -3.39 -17.56
C LEU A 141 -7.94 -3.10 -18.82
N SER A 142 -6.65 -3.41 -18.79
CA SER A 142 -5.77 -3.29 -19.94
C SER A 142 -6.17 -4.25 -21.06
N GLN A 143 -6.48 -5.51 -20.74
CA GLN A 143 -6.96 -6.53 -21.70
C GLN A 143 -8.33 -6.18 -22.28
N ALA A 144 -9.18 -5.50 -21.50
CA ALA A 144 -10.47 -5.00 -21.97
C ALA A 144 -10.35 -3.74 -22.85
N GLY A 145 -9.13 -3.27 -23.15
CA GLY A 145 -8.88 -2.12 -24.00
C GLY A 145 -9.21 -0.76 -23.33
N CYS A 146 -9.29 -0.72 -22.01
CA CYS A 146 -9.45 0.56 -21.31
C CYS A 146 -8.23 1.47 -21.52
N GLU A 147 -8.45 2.77 -21.63
CA GLU A 147 -7.36 3.76 -21.66
C GLU A 147 -6.64 3.75 -20.32
N MET A 148 -5.34 3.43 -20.35
CA MET A 148 -4.49 3.31 -19.18
C MET A 148 -3.45 4.41 -19.14
N LYS A 149 -3.16 4.95 -17.94
CA LYS A 149 -2.13 5.96 -17.74
C LYS A 149 -1.25 5.61 -16.56
N TYR A 150 0.08 5.76 -16.72
CA TYR A 150 1.00 5.64 -15.62
C TYR A 150 1.00 6.91 -14.78
N VAL A 151 0.62 6.81 -13.51
CA VAL A 151 0.55 7.92 -12.56
C VAL A 151 1.32 7.55 -11.30
N PRO A 152 2.52 8.11 -11.09
CA PRO A 152 3.35 7.80 -9.94
C PRO A 152 2.65 8.07 -8.59
N GLN A 153 1.81 9.10 -8.53
CA GLN A 153 1.04 9.47 -7.34
C GLN A 153 0.04 8.38 -6.95
N LEU A 154 -0.48 7.62 -7.92
CA LEU A 154 -1.43 6.51 -7.76
C LEU A 154 -0.74 5.14 -7.74
N CYS A 155 0.59 5.15 -7.70
CA CYS A 155 1.45 3.99 -7.57
C CYS A 155 1.58 3.06 -8.78
N GLY A 156 1.13 3.46 -9.99
CA GLY A 156 1.29 2.62 -11.17
C GLY A 156 0.42 3.02 -12.36
N PHE A 157 0.15 2.04 -13.23
CA PHE A 157 -0.84 2.17 -14.29
C PHE A 157 -2.24 2.09 -13.69
N VAL A 158 -3.09 3.06 -14.06
CA VAL A 158 -4.49 3.15 -13.63
C VAL A 158 -5.36 3.51 -14.83
N PRO A 159 -6.64 3.11 -14.85
CA PRO A 159 -7.55 3.48 -15.93
C PRO A 159 -7.90 4.97 -15.88
N VAL A 160 -8.02 5.58 -17.04
CA VAL A 160 -8.73 6.86 -17.19
C VAL A 160 -10.21 6.57 -16.97
N ARG A 161 -10.88 7.36 -16.14
CA ARG A 161 -12.28 7.18 -15.76
C ARG A 161 -13.00 8.51 -15.60
N ASP A 162 -14.30 8.47 -15.62
CA ASP A 162 -15.12 9.64 -15.33
C ASP A 162 -15.63 9.67 -13.86
N ARG A 163 -16.43 10.68 -13.53
CA ARG A 163 -17.03 10.84 -12.20
C ARG A 163 -18.02 9.72 -11.84
N SER A 164 -18.51 8.96 -12.81
CA SER A 164 -19.35 7.77 -12.58
C SER A 164 -18.52 6.50 -12.32
N MET A 165 -17.18 6.62 -12.27
CA MET A 165 -16.23 5.51 -12.19
C MET A 165 -16.19 4.64 -13.47
N ARG A 166 -16.82 5.10 -14.57
CA ARG A 166 -16.82 4.42 -15.86
C ARG A 166 -15.49 4.66 -16.56
N THR A 167 -14.92 3.64 -17.14
CA THR A 167 -13.68 3.69 -17.90
C THR A 167 -13.94 4.11 -19.37
N SER A 168 -12.90 4.19 -20.19
CA SER A 168 -13.04 4.43 -21.64
C SER A 168 -13.75 3.28 -22.36
N ASN A 169 -13.76 2.08 -21.80
CA ASN A 169 -14.61 0.99 -22.26
C ASN A 169 -15.96 1.09 -21.53
N PRO A 170 -17.09 1.30 -22.28
CA PRO A 170 -18.40 1.60 -21.71
C PRO A 170 -18.97 0.50 -20.82
N ASP A 171 -18.47 -0.72 -20.94
CA ASP A 171 -18.95 -1.88 -20.16
C ASP A 171 -18.15 -2.09 -18.87
N PHE A 172 -17.17 -1.21 -18.57
CA PHE A 172 -16.29 -1.35 -17.42
C PHE A 172 -16.34 -0.16 -16.48
N TRP A 173 -16.56 -0.42 -15.21
CA TRP A 173 -16.39 0.51 -14.09
C TRP A 173 -15.22 0.04 -13.23
N SER A 174 -14.45 0.97 -12.71
CA SER A 174 -13.30 0.66 -11.86
C SER A 174 -13.25 1.57 -10.64
N ALA A 175 -12.99 0.97 -9.47
CA ALA A 175 -12.98 1.65 -8.19
C ALA A 175 -11.93 1.04 -7.23
N GLY A 176 -11.52 1.80 -6.23
CA GLY A 176 -10.57 1.38 -5.21
C GLY A 176 -9.15 1.22 -5.76
N ASP A 177 -8.37 0.30 -5.19
CA ASP A 177 -6.94 0.13 -5.49
C ASP A 177 -6.60 -0.06 -6.98
N ALA A 178 -7.53 -0.57 -7.78
CA ALA A 178 -7.36 -0.68 -9.23
C ALA A 178 -7.31 0.68 -9.93
N THR A 179 -7.77 1.76 -9.27
CA THR A 179 -7.76 3.13 -9.77
C THR A 179 -6.71 4.01 -9.10
N GLY A 180 -5.94 3.45 -8.16
CA GLY A 180 -4.91 4.11 -7.40
C GLY A 180 -4.88 3.65 -5.94
N ILE A 181 -3.68 3.45 -5.42
CA ILE A 181 -3.51 2.96 -4.05
C ILE A 181 -3.82 4.07 -3.05
N GLU A 182 -4.88 3.88 -2.26
CA GLU A 182 -5.27 4.79 -1.18
C GLU A 182 -5.95 4.06 0.00
N GLU A 183 -6.63 4.79 0.87
CA GLU A 183 -7.30 4.23 2.04
C GLU A 183 -8.57 3.43 1.68
N ALA A 184 -8.82 2.35 2.41
CA ALA A 184 -9.97 1.46 2.18
C ALA A 184 -11.33 2.17 2.27
N SER A 185 -11.43 3.23 3.08
CA SER A 185 -12.65 4.03 3.19
C SER A 185 -13.00 4.77 1.89
N ALA A 186 -11.99 5.25 1.16
CA ALA A 186 -12.20 5.85 -0.16
C ALA A 186 -12.62 4.78 -1.18
N ALA A 187 -11.96 3.61 -1.17
CA ALA A 187 -12.33 2.48 -2.03
C ALA A 187 -13.79 2.04 -1.83
N MET A 188 -14.29 2.04 -0.59
CA MET A 188 -15.69 1.73 -0.28
C MET A 188 -16.66 2.74 -0.90
N VAL A 189 -16.33 4.03 -0.86
CA VAL A 189 -17.18 5.09 -1.43
C VAL A 189 -17.15 5.03 -2.96
N GLU A 190 -15.96 4.87 -3.56
CA GLU A 190 -15.83 4.69 -5.00
C GLU A 190 -16.59 3.47 -5.52
N GLY A 191 -16.49 2.34 -4.80
CA GLY A 191 -17.24 1.12 -5.13
C GLY A 191 -18.75 1.32 -5.11
N ARG A 192 -19.29 2.14 -4.19
CA ARG A 192 -20.70 2.50 -4.17
C ARG A 192 -21.10 3.33 -5.39
N ILE A 193 -20.29 4.34 -5.75
CA ILE A 193 -20.54 5.13 -6.95
C ILE A 193 -20.54 4.23 -8.18
N ALA A 194 -19.51 3.41 -8.36
CA ALA A 194 -19.37 2.51 -9.49
C ALA A 194 -20.57 1.54 -9.61
N GLY A 195 -20.95 0.91 -8.49
CA GLY A 195 -22.08 -0.04 -8.48
C GLY A 195 -23.43 0.60 -8.81
N LEU A 196 -23.70 1.81 -8.28
CA LEU A 196 -24.92 2.55 -8.59
C LEU A 196 -24.97 2.98 -10.05
N CYS A 197 -23.86 3.52 -10.58
CA CYS A 197 -23.78 3.95 -11.98
C CYS A 197 -23.89 2.76 -12.94
N ALA A 198 -23.28 1.63 -12.64
CA ALA A 198 -23.40 0.41 -13.42
C ALA A 198 -24.84 -0.11 -13.41
N ALA A 199 -25.51 -0.14 -12.25
CA ALA A 199 -26.91 -0.53 -12.15
C ALA A 199 -27.83 0.40 -12.98
N GLN A 200 -27.60 1.71 -12.89
CA GLN A 200 -28.35 2.71 -13.67
C GLN A 200 -28.17 2.50 -15.17
N SER A 201 -26.97 2.19 -15.65
CA SER A 201 -26.69 1.93 -17.08
C SER A 201 -27.45 0.71 -17.61
N LEU A 202 -27.81 -0.22 -16.74
CA LEU A 202 -28.60 -1.40 -17.06
C LEU A 202 -30.13 -1.17 -16.89
N GLY A 203 -30.56 0.06 -16.63
CA GLY A 203 -31.95 0.43 -16.49
C GLY A 203 -32.57 0.12 -15.12
N PHE A 204 -31.78 -0.26 -14.12
CA PHE A 204 -32.31 -0.45 -12.77
C PHE A 204 -32.61 0.90 -12.12
N PRO A 205 -33.72 1.01 -11.36
CA PRO A 205 -34.03 2.22 -10.62
C PRO A 205 -33.03 2.38 -9.46
N VAL A 206 -32.20 3.42 -9.52
CA VAL A 206 -31.26 3.78 -8.47
C VAL A 206 -31.57 5.16 -7.92
N LYS A 207 -31.42 5.36 -6.60
CA LYS A 207 -31.51 6.67 -5.98
C LYS A 207 -30.18 7.40 -6.25
N THR A 208 -30.22 8.39 -7.13
CA THR A 208 -29.05 9.20 -7.52
C THR A 208 -28.85 10.43 -6.65
N ASP A 209 -29.77 10.71 -5.72
CA ASP A 209 -29.80 11.92 -4.89
C ASP A 209 -28.53 12.07 -4.01
N ASN A 210 -27.73 11.01 -3.86
CA ASN A 210 -26.59 10.95 -2.97
C ASN A 210 -25.23 11.02 -3.70
N PHE A 211 -25.18 11.20 -5.03
CA PHE A 211 -23.88 11.23 -5.74
C PHE A 211 -22.98 12.37 -5.28
N GLU A 212 -23.53 13.56 -5.12
CA GLU A 212 -22.75 14.71 -4.64
C GLU A 212 -22.31 14.50 -3.18
N GLU A 213 -23.10 13.81 -2.35
CA GLU A 213 -22.70 13.44 -1.00
C GLU A 213 -21.53 12.46 -1.00
N TYR A 214 -21.52 11.47 -1.89
CA TYR A 214 -20.39 10.53 -2.03
C TYR A 214 -19.11 11.24 -2.48
N TRP A 215 -19.22 12.16 -3.44
CA TRP A 215 -18.06 12.96 -3.87
C TRP A 215 -17.57 13.89 -2.77
N ALA A 216 -18.45 14.57 -2.06
CA ALA A 216 -18.08 15.38 -0.90
C ALA A 216 -17.40 14.55 0.18
N ARG A 217 -17.82 13.30 0.38
CA ARG A 217 -17.19 12.37 1.30
C ARG A 217 -15.78 11.96 0.83
N LEU A 218 -15.59 11.70 -0.46
CA LEU A 218 -14.27 11.43 -1.05
C LEU A 218 -13.34 12.61 -0.86
N ASP A 219 -13.81 13.84 -1.11
CA ASP A 219 -13.03 15.05 -0.91
C ASP A 219 -12.60 15.22 0.56
N HIS A 220 -13.50 14.91 1.50
CA HIS A 220 -13.19 14.93 2.92
C HIS A 220 -12.16 13.84 3.31
N LEU A 221 -12.32 12.62 2.83
CA LEU A 221 -11.38 11.52 3.07
C LEU A 221 -9.97 11.80 2.50
N ARG A 222 -9.92 12.52 1.39
CA ARG A 222 -8.69 12.93 0.71
C ARG A 222 -8.20 14.31 1.14
N ALA A 223 -8.73 14.88 2.21
CA ALA A 223 -8.30 16.18 2.73
C ALA A 223 -6.88 16.11 3.33
N GLY A 224 -6.24 17.28 3.45
CA GLY A 224 -4.93 17.41 4.06
C GLY A 224 -3.76 17.03 3.16
N GLU A 225 -2.56 17.07 3.74
CA GLU A 225 -1.28 16.91 3.03
C GLU A 225 -1.11 15.49 2.43
N VAL A 226 -1.53 14.45 3.14
CA VAL A 226 -1.45 13.06 2.65
C VAL A 226 -2.37 12.85 1.45
N GLY A 227 -3.58 13.42 1.49
CA GLY A 227 -4.55 13.33 0.41
C GLY A 227 -4.19 14.18 -0.82
N GLU A 228 -3.34 15.20 -0.68
CA GLU A 228 -2.94 16.07 -1.79
C GLU A 228 -2.26 15.29 -2.92
N LYS A 229 -1.37 14.36 -2.58
CA LYS A 229 -0.72 13.47 -3.54
C LYS A 229 -1.76 12.66 -4.33
N ILE A 230 -2.75 12.10 -3.66
CA ILE A 230 -3.82 11.31 -4.27
C ILE A 230 -4.69 12.18 -5.18
N ARG A 231 -5.15 13.35 -4.69
CA ARG A 231 -5.95 14.30 -5.50
C ARG A 231 -5.20 14.72 -6.77
N SER A 232 -3.91 15.04 -6.65
CA SER A 232 -3.06 15.37 -7.79
C SER A 232 -2.98 14.23 -8.81
N GLY A 233 -2.84 13.00 -8.33
CA GLY A 233 -2.84 11.81 -9.19
C GLY A 233 -4.17 11.56 -9.87
N ILE A 234 -5.29 11.66 -9.15
CA ILE A 234 -6.65 11.52 -9.68
C ILE A 234 -6.91 12.57 -10.77
N GLY A 235 -6.50 13.81 -10.56
CA GLY A 235 -6.62 14.88 -11.56
C GLY A 235 -5.94 14.58 -12.90
N CYS A 236 -5.00 13.62 -12.93
CA CYS A 236 -4.36 13.18 -14.18
C CYS A 236 -5.23 12.22 -15.01
N VAL A 237 -6.23 11.56 -14.41
CA VAL A 237 -6.98 10.44 -15.01
C VAL A 237 -8.50 10.57 -14.87
N LEU A 238 -8.98 11.52 -14.08
CA LEU A 238 -10.41 11.78 -13.92
C LEU A 238 -10.88 12.73 -15.03
N ARG A 239 -11.94 12.35 -15.74
CA ARG A 239 -12.68 13.17 -16.69
C ARG A 239 -14.04 13.54 -16.08
N ASP A 240 -14.62 14.64 -16.53
CA ASP A 240 -15.97 15.02 -16.09
C ASP A 240 -17.01 14.01 -16.63
N ARG A 241 -16.91 13.66 -17.91
CA ARG A 241 -17.76 12.67 -18.57
C ARG A 241 -17.07 12.13 -19.84
N TRP A 242 -17.43 10.92 -20.26
CA TRP A 242 -17.13 10.43 -21.60
C TRP A 242 -18.13 11.05 -22.59
N GLU A 243 -17.61 11.49 -23.72
CA GLU A 243 -18.46 11.85 -24.88
C GLU A 243 -18.98 10.53 -25.47
N ASP A 244 -20.30 10.45 -25.67
CA ASP A 244 -20.98 9.28 -26.24
C ASP A 244 -20.71 9.19 -27.76
#